data_e854ac518c99eee08d7b0877e8a056ba
#
_entry.id   e854ac518c99eee08d7b0877e8a056ba
#
_cell.length_a   1.000
_cell.length_b   1.000
_cell.length_c   1.000
_cell.angle_alpha   90.00
_cell.angle_beta   90.00
_cell.angle_gamma   90.00
#
_symmetry.space_group_name_H-M   'P 1'
#
loop_
_entity.id
_entity.type
_entity.pdbx_description
1 polymer ?
#
loop_
_entity_poly.entity_id
_entity_poly.type
_entity_poly.pdbx_seq_one_letter_code
_entity_poly.pdbx_strand_id
1 'polypeptide(L)'
;MTNDEGMTKSEDRGARNDESFWDDGAALVREQPETKRVYDLEERTAGFGEAIIDFAKAIPQNPITNRIITQLIGAATSVGANYAEADDAVSKRDFLKSIGTCRKEARETKYFLRMIVRAVPELKPQARTLWIEAKELHPIFSIIWRNK
;
A
#
# COMPACT_ATOMS: atom_id res chain seq x y z
N MET A 1 -27.02 12.68 -18.48
CA MET A 1 -27.44 13.59 -17.42
C MET A 1 -27.22 13.06 -16.01
N THR A 2 -27.11 11.79 -15.78
CA THR A 2 -27.06 11.21 -14.43
C THR A 2 -25.97 10.16 -14.22
N ASN A 3 -25.13 9.92 -15.22
CA ASN A 3 -24.12 8.86 -15.17
C ASN A 3 -22.93 9.20 -14.28
N ASP A 4 -22.63 10.48 -14.07
CA ASP A 4 -21.51 10.91 -13.23
C ASP A 4 -21.77 10.69 -11.74
N GLU A 5 -23.00 10.82 -11.29
CA GLU A 5 -23.37 10.62 -9.88
C GLU A 5 -23.26 9.14 -9.46
N GLY A 6 -23.50 8.22 -10.36
CA GLY A 6 -23.41 6.79 -10.10
C GLY A 6 -21.97 6.29 -9.92
N MET A 7 -21.05 6.82 -10.73
CA MET A 7 -19.63 6.46 -10.66
C MET A 7 -18.96 6.99 -9.39
N THR A 8 -19.26 8.21 -9.00
CA THR A 8 -18.72 8.83 -7.78
C THR A 8 -19.16 8.07 -6.53
N LYS A 9 -20.41 7.61 -6.50
CA LYS A 9 -20.94 6.84 -5.36
C LYS A 9 -20.35 5.45 -5.23
N SER A 10 -19.94 4.81 -6.33
CA SER A 10 -19.34 3.47 -6.27
C SER A 10 -17.89 3.50 -5.80
N GLU A 11 -17.13 4.53 -6.18
CA GLU A 11 -15.76 4.72 -5.71
C GLU A 11 -15.71 5.01 -4.21
N ASP A 12 -16.63 5.85 -3.74
CA ASP A 12 -16.76 6.21 -2.34
C ASP A 12 -17.19 5.01 -1.48
N ARG A 13 -18.03 4.13 -2.00
CA ARG A 13 -18.43 2.90 -1.30
C ARG A 13 -17.28 1.91 -1.13
N GLY A 14 -16.42 1.78 -2.16
CA GLY A 14 -15.25 0.91 -2.08
C GLY A 14 -14.27 1.36 -1.02
N ALA A 15 -13.97 2.65 -0.97
CA ALA A 15 -13.09 3.24 0.03
C ALA A 15 -13.63 3.04 1.44
N ARG A 16 -14.93 3.29 1.64
CA ARG A 16 -15.58 3.11 2.95
C ARG A 16 -15.58 1.65 3.42
N ASN A 17 -15.78 0.72 2.51
CA ASN A 17 -15.78 -0.70 2.84
C ASN A 17 -14.40 -1.19 3.28
N ASP A 18 -13.33 -0.71 2.63
CA ASP A 18 -11.97 -1.04 3.03
C ASP A 18 -11.63 -0.46 4.40
N GLU A 19 -11.96 0.83 4.62
CA GLU A 19 -11.77 1.49 5.93
C GLU A 19 -12.55 0.76 7.03
N SER A 20 -13.80 0.43 6.76
CA SER A 20 -14.68 -0.26 7.69
C SER A 20 -14.13 -1.64 8.08
N PHE A 21 -13.50 -2.35 7.15
CA PHE A 21 -12.89 -3.65 7.40
C PHE A 21 -11.80 -3.54 8.47
N TRP A 22 -11.02 -2.46 8.45
CA TRP A 22 -9.87 -2.28 9.35
C TRP A 22 -10.21 -1.55 10.65
N ASP A 23 -11.40 -0.96 10.75
CA ASP A 23 -11.81 -0.16 11.90
C ASP A 23 -12.33 -1.05 13.02
N ASP A 24 -11.51 -1.27 14.03
CA ASP A 24 -11.86 -1.99 15.26
C ASP A 24 -12.16 -1.03 16.42
N GLY A 25 -12.42 0.25 16.12
CA GLY A 25 -12.69 1.26 17.13
C GLY A 25 -11.44 1.84 17.79
N ALA A 26 -10.25 1.43 17.36
CA ALA A 26 -8.98 2.01 17.83
C ALA A 26 -8.50 3.06 16.83
N ALA A 27 -8.65 4.33 17.19
CA ALA A 27 -8.14 5.43 16.39
C ALA A 27 -6.62 5.51 16.54
N LEU A 28 -5.88 5.00 15.56
CA LEU A 28 -4.46 5.23 15.45
C LEU A 28 -4.24 6.45 14.57
N VAL A 29 -4.06 7.61 15.19
CA VAL A 29 -3.70 8.83 14.47
C VAL A 29 -2.19 8.91 14.40
N ARG A 30 -1.65 8.69 13.20
CA ARG A 30 -0.24 8.93 12.92
C ARG A 30 -0.13 10.21 12.12
N GLU A 31 0.21 11.30 12.77
CA GLU A 31 0.53 12.54 12.09
C GLU A 31 2.04 12.61 11.88
N GLN A 32 2.48 12.59 10.63
CA GLN A 32 3.87 12.90 10.27
C GLN A 32 3.89 14.17 9.43
N PRO A 33 4.84 15.07 9.67
CA PRO A 33 5.00 16.27 8.84
C PRO A 33 5.22 15.87 7.36
N GLU A 34 4.57 16.58 6.44
CA GLU A 34 4.68 16.29 4.99
C GLU A 34 6.12 16.30 4.49
N THR A 35 6.95 17.19 5.02
CA THR A 35 8.37 17.30 4.64
C THR A 35 9.14 16.02 4.96
N LYS A 36 8.87 15.39 6.09
CA LYS A 36 9.52 14.13 6.46
C LYS A 36 9.05 12.96 5.60
N ARG A 37 7.79 12.98 5.11
CA ARG A 37 7.23 11.95 4.25
C ARG A 37 7.94 11.84 2.91
N VAL A 38 8.45 12.95 2.36
CA VAL A 38 9.09 13.00 1.05
C VAL A 38 10.58 12.70 1.12
N TYR A 39 11.28 13.20 2.15
CA TYR A 39 12.74 13.09 2.25
C TYR A 39 13.25 11.68 2.52
N ASP A 40 12.51 10.89 3.30
CA ASP A 40 12.93 9.55 3.71
C ASP A 40 12.28 8.44 2.89
N LEU A 41 11.82 8.74 1.68
CA LEU A 41 10.99 7.82 0.91
C LEU A 41 11.75 6.56 0.50
N GLU A 42 13.04 6.66 0.20
CA GLU A 42 13.87 5.50 -0.11
C GLU A 42 13.96 4.56 1.09
N GLU A 43 14.34 5.08 2.24
CA GLU A 43 14.41 4.31 3.49
C GLU A 43 13.02 3.84 3.95
N ARG A 44 12.03 4.70 3.81
CA ARG A 44 10.67 4.38 4.22
C ARG A 44 10.08 3.22 3.42
N THR A 45 10.31 3.21 2.10
CA THR A 45 9.81 2.14 1.24
C THR A 45 10.59 0.85 1.44
N ALA A 46 11.90 0.93 1.69
CA ALA A 46 12.71 -0.24 2.04
C ALA A 46 12.22 -0.84 3.37
N GLY A 47 12.03 0.00 4.38
CA GLY A 47 11.51 -0.43 5.68
C GLY A 47 10.13 -1.05 5.59
N PHE A 48 9.27 -0.53 4.70
CA PHE A 48 7.97 -1.11 4.45
C PHE A 48 8.07 -2.53 3.89
N GLY A 49 8.91 -2.73 2.88
CA GLY A 49 9.15 -4.06 2.31
C GLY A 49 9.70 -5.04 3.35
N GLU A 50 10.66 -4.59 4.15
CA GLU A 50 11.25 -5.39 5.23
C GLU A 50 10.19 -5.78 6.27
N ALA A 51 9.34 -4.85 6.68
CA ALA A 51 8.27 -5.10 7.64
C ALA A 51 7.26 -6.13 7.11
N ILE A 52 6.94 -6.06 5.82
CA ILE A 52 6.07 -7.05 5.17
C ILE A 52 6.73 -8.44 5.16
N ILE A 53 8.03 -8.51 4.90
CA ILE A 53 8.77 -9.78 4.93
C ILE A 53 8.71 -10.38 6.33
N ASP A 54 8.97 -9.58 7.37
CA ASP A 54 8.91 -10.03 8.75
C ASP A 54 7.49 -10.50 9.12
N PHE A 55 6.48 -9.78 8.70
CA PHE A 55 5.08 -10.18 8.88
C PHE A 55 4.79 -11.50 8.17
N ALA A 56 5.26 -11.65 6.94
CA ALA A 56 5.04 -12.86 6.14
C ALA A 56 5.67 -14.09 6.79
N LYS A 57 6.81 -13.95 7.46
CA LYS A 57 7.46 -15.05 8.20
C LYS A 57 6.57 -15.62 9.30
N ALA A 58 5.67 -14.80 9.86
CA ALA A 58 4.77 -15.21 10.93
C ALA A 58 3.48 -15.85 10.41
N ILE A 59 3.23 -15.83 9.11
CA ILE A 59 2.01 -16.38 8.52
C ILE A 59 2.13 -17.91 8.42
N PRO A 60 1.19 -18.67 8.98
CA PRO A 60 1.18 -20.13 8.79
C PRO A 60 1.08 -20.48 7.30
N GLN A 61 1.96 -21.38 6.84
CA GLN A 61 2.03 -21.77 5.44
C GLN A 61 1.09 -22.93 5.13
N ASN A 62 0.27 -22.74 4.11
CA ASN A 62 -0.62 -23.76 3.56
C ASN A 62 -0.95 -23.35 2.11
N PRO A 63 -1.65 -24.19 1.33
CA PRO A 63 -1.92 -23.84 -0.08
C PRO A 63 -2.63 -22.51 -0.28
N ILE A 64 -3.45 -22.08 0.67
CA ILE A 64 -4.17 -20.78 0.56
C ILE A 64 -3.22 -19.63 0.87
N THR A 65 -2.56 -19.68 2.04
CA THR A 65 -1.70 -18.59 2.47
C THR A 65 -0.45 -18.46 1.61
N ASN A 66 0.12 -19.57 1.14
CA ASN A 66 1.33 -19.54 0.30
C ASN A 66 1.16 -18.67 -0.94
N ARG A 67 0.00 -18.79 -1.60
CA ARG A 67 -0.26 -17.97 -2.78
C ARG A 67 -0.40 -16.50 -2.45
N ILE A 68 -1.09 -16.18 -1.36
CA ILE A 68 -1.28 -14.78 -0.93
C ILE A 68 0.05 -14.18 -0.47
N ILE A 69 0.86 -14.93 0.26
CA ILE A 69 2.19 -14.50 0.71
C ILE A 69 3.05 -14.09 -0.49
N THR A 70 3.08 -14.90 -1.53
CA THR A 70 3.86 -14.61 -2.75
C THR A 70 3.43 -13.27 -3.36
N GLN A 71 2.13 -13.05 -3.48
CA GLN A 71 1.59 -11.81 -4.02
C GLN A 71 1.85 -10.61 -3.12
N LEU A 72 1.69 -10.78 -1.81
CA LEU A 72 1.90 -9.73 -0.83
C LEU A 72 3.35 -9.25 -0.84
N ILE A 73 4.30 -10.17 -0.75
CA ILE A 73 5.74 -9.85 -0.77
C ILE A 73 6.11 -9.19 -2.10
N GLY A 74 5.61 -9.73 -3.22
CA GLY A 74 5.87 -9.15 -4.53
C GLY A 74 5.39 -7.71 -4.65
N ALA A 75 4.17 -7.43 -4.21
CA ALA A 75 3.61 -6.07 -4.25
C ALA A 75 4.39 -5.11 -3.33
N ALA A 76 4.60 -5.51 -2.09
CA ALA A 76 5.21 -4.64 -1.09
C ALA A 76 6.67 -4.30 -1.40
N THR A 77 7.46 -5.29 -1.84
CA THR A 77 8.87 -5.06 -2.20
C THR A 77 9.00 -4.29 -3.50
N SER A 78 8.01 -4.38 -4.39
CA SER A 78 8.00 -3.62 -5.65
C SER A 78 7.82 -2.11 -5.43
N VAL A 79 7.21 -1.70 -4.32
CA VAL A 79 7.07 -0.27 -4.01
C VAL A 79 8.44 0.39 -3.96
N GLY A 80 9.34 -0.12 -3.12
CA GLY A 80 10.68 0.44 -2.97
C GLY A 80 11.56 0.25 -4.20
N ALA A 81 11.46 -0.91 -4.85
CA ALA A 81 12.24 -1.21 -6.07
C ALA A 81 11.89 -0.22 -7.18
N ASN A 82 10.61 0.08 -7.38
CA ASN A 82 10.18 1.03 -8.41
C ASN A 82 10.49 2.48 -8.04
N TYR A 83 10.49 2.81 -6.74
CA TYR A 83 10.93 4.13 -6.32
C TYR A 83 12.41 4.33 -6.61
N ALA A 84 13.26 3.33 -6.36
CA ALA A 84 14.68 3.39 -6.70
C ALA A 84 14.88 3.59 -8.21
N GLU A 85 14.09 2.90 -9.04
CA GLU A 85 14.13 3.10 -10.49
C GLU A 85 13.70 4.52 -10.88
N ALA A 86 12.67 5.07 -10.23
CA ALA A 86 12.22 6.42 -10.49
C ALA A 86 13.32 7.45 -10.17
N ASP A 87 14.01 7.27 -9.04
CA ASP A 87 15.09 8.15 -8.61
C ASP A 87 16.25 8.15 -9.62
N ASP A 88 16.50 7.05 -10.30
CA ASP A 88 17.55 6.89 -11.31
C ASP A 88 17.04 7.03 -12.76
N ALA A 89 15.80 7.49 -12.94
CA ALA A 89 15.20 7.58 -14.28
C ALA A 89 15.87 8.65 -15.16
N VAL A 90 16.09 8.29 -16.42
CA VAL A 90 16.76 9.15 -17.40
C VAL A 90 15.79 10.08 -18.16
N SER A 91 14.49 9.89 -18.01
CA SER A 91 13.46 10.70 -18.66
C SER A 91 12.27 10.91 -17.74
N LYS A 92 11.51 11.97 -18.01
CA LYS A 92 10.26 12.24 -17.28
C LYS A 92 9.26 11.10 -17.47
N ARG A 93 9.19 10.52 -18.67
CA ARG A 93 8.30 9.41 -18.98
C ARG A 93 8.61 8.19 -18.11
N ASP A 94 9.89 7.81 -18.02
CA ASP A 94 10.33 6.68 -17.22
C ASP A 94 10.09 6.93 -15.74
N PHE A 95 10.35 8.16 -15.28
CA PHE A 95 10.07 8.58 -13.90
C PHE A 95 8.59 8.39 -13.56
N LEU A 96 7.69 8.92 -14.39
CA LEU A 96 6.25 8.83 -14.17
C LEU A 96 5.75 7.39 -14.20
N LYS A 97 6.31 6.56 -15.07
CA LYS A 97 5.98 5.15 -15.15
C LYS A 97 6.33 4.43 -13.85
N SER A 98 7.53 4.66 -13.32
CA SER A 98 7.99 4.03 -12.08
C SER A 98 7.19 4.52 -10.88
N ILE A 99 6.90 5.81 -10.79
CA ILE A 99 6.07 6.37 -9.70
C ILE A 99 4.63 5.82 -9.78
N GLY A 100 4.07 5.71 -10.98
CA GLY A 100 2.76 5.10 -11.19
C GLY A 100 2.71 3.65 -10.71
N THR A 101 3.80 2.91 -10.93
CA THR A 101 3.93 1.53 -10.44
C THR A 101 4.03 1.49 -8.92
N CYS A 102 4.78 2.40 -8.29
CA CYS A 102 4.83 2.52 -6.83
C CYS A 102 3.43 2.69 -6.23
N ARG A 103 2.63 3.58 -6.81
CA ARG A 103 1.26 3.83 -6.38
C ARG A 103 0.39 2.57 -6.50
N LYS A 104 0.47 1.92 -7.64
CA LYS A 104 -0.27 0.69 -7.92
C LYS A 104 0.10 -0.41 -6.92
N GLU A 105 1.39 -0.62 -6.69
CA GLU A 105 1.88 -1.68 -5.81
C GLU A 105 1.53 -1.42 -4.33
N ALA A 106 1.53 -0.16 -3.90
CA ALA A 106 1.07 0.20 -2.55
C ALA A 106 -0.41 -0.16 -2.38
N ARG A 107 -1.24 0.10 -3.39
CA ARG A 107 -2.65 -0.26 -3.39
C ARG A 107 -2.84 -1.78 -3.37
N GLU A 108 -2.08 -2.52 -4.17
CA GLU A 108 -2.15 -3.99 -4.19
C GLU A 108 -1.73 -4.58 -2.86
N THR A 109 -0.72 -4.00 -2.20
CA THR A 109 -0.31 -4.45 -0.87
C THR A 109 -1.46 -4.36 0.13
N LYS A 110 -2.22 -3.27 0.12
CA LYS A 110 -3.41 -3.13 0.95
C LYS A 110 -4.40 -4.28 0.72
N TYR A 111 -4.64 -4.60 -0.52
CA TYR A 111 -5.56 -5.67 -0.90
C TYR A 111 -5.10 -7.02 -0.36
N PHE A 112 -3.83 -7.37 -0.55
CA PHE A 112 -3.33 -8.66 -0.11
C PHE A 112 -3.24 -8.77 1.42
N LEU A 113 -3.00 -7.68 2.12
CA LEU A 113 -3.10 -7.65 3.59
C LEU A 113 -4.51 -8.01 4.05
N ARG A 114 -5.53 -7.49 3.38
CA ARG A 114 -6.91 -7.84 3.66
C ARG A 114 -7.18 -9.34 3.41
N MET A 115 -6.62 -9.89 2.34
CA MET A 115 -6.78 -11.31 2.02
C MET A 115 -6.09 -12.19 3.07
N ILE A 116 -4.92 -11.81 3.55
CA ILE A 116 -4.23 -12.54 4.63
C ILE A 116 -5.09 -12.55 5.91
N VAL A 117 -5.69 -11.43 6.26
CA VAL A 117 -6.55 -11.35 7.47
C VAL A 117 -7.79 -12.25 7.31
N ARG A 118 -8.32 -12.36 6.10
CA ARG A 118 -9.42 -13.30 5.86
C ARG A 118 -8.99 -14.75 6.07
N ALA A 119 -7.77 -15.08 5.62
CA ALA A 119 -7.22 -16.43 5.77
C ALA A 119 -6.77 -16.73 7.22
N VAL A 120 -6.24 -15.73 7.91
CA VAL A 120 -5.67 -15.84 9.27
C VAL A 120 -6.14 -14.65 10.11
N PRO A 121 -7.36 -14.66 10.62
CA PRO A 121 -7.93 -13.49 11.34
C PRO A 121 -7.12 -13.02 12.55
N GLU A 122 -6.36 -13.90 13.18
CA GLU A 122 -5.53 -13.56 14.34
C GLU A 122 -4.43 -12.55 14.02
N LEU A 123 -4.04 -12.43 12.74
CA LEU A 123 -3.00 -11.50 12.30
C LEU A 123 -3.52 -10.10 12.01
N LYS A 124 -4.81 -9.85 12.21
CA LYS A 124 -5.41 -8.54 11.90
C LYS A 124 -4.71 -7.35 12.54
N PRO A 125 -4.32 -7.38 13.83
CA PRO A 125 -3.64 -6.23 14.43
C PRO A 125 -2.33 -5.86 13.72
N GLN A 126 -1.48 -6.85 13.43
CA GLN A 126 -0.21 -6.63 12.75
C GLN A 126 -0.44 -6.18 11.30
N ALA A 127 -1.37 -6.82 10.60
CA ALA A 127 -1.70 -6.47 9.22
C ALA A 127 -2.26 -5.05 9.12
N ARG A 128 -3.03 -4.62 10.11
CA ARG A 128 -3.59 -3.26 10.16
C ARG A 128 -2.49 -2.20 10.17
N THR A 129 -1.45 -2.37 10.97
CA THR A 129 -0.31 -1.44 11.03
C THR A 129 0.34 -1.28 9.65
N LEU A 130 0.53 -2.40 8.94
CA LEU A 130 1.12 -2.39 7.61
C LEU A 130 0.16 -1.80 6.57
N TRP A 131 -1.13 -2.05 6.71
CA TRP A 131 -2.16 -1.47 5.85
C TRP A 131 -2.19 0.05 5.98
N ILE A 132 -2.06 0.58 7.21
CA ILE A 132 -2.00 2.03 7.46
C ILE A 132 -0.80 2.64 6.73
N GLU A 133 0.37 2.00 6.80
CA GLU A 133 1.55 2.49 6.09
C GLU A 133 1.35 2.48 4.57
N ALA A 134 0.79 1.43 4.01
CA ALA A 134 0.48 1.37 2.59
C ALA A 134 -0.52 2.48 2.19
N LYS A 135 -1.50 2.72 3.03
CA LYS A 135 -2.49 3.77 2.84
C LYS A 135 -1.85 5.17 2.84
N GLU A 136 -0.84 5.39 3.67
CA GLU A 136 -0.11 6.67 3.70
C GLU A 136 0.83 6.83 2.51
N LEU A 137 1.44 5.75 2.04
CA LEU A 137 2.36 5.79 0.89
C LEU A 137 1.64 6.12 -0.42
N HIS A 138 0.47 5.57 -0.62
CA HIS A 138 -0.28 5.73 -1.88
C HIS A 138 -0.49 7.19 -2.29
N PRO A 139 -1.01 8.09 -1.42
CA PRO A 139 -1.19 9.49 -1.79
C PRO A 139 0.14 10.24 -1.98
N ILE A 140 1.21 9.84 -1.31
CA ILE A 140 2.53 10.44 -1.52
C ILE A 140 2.95 10.25 -2.99
N PHE A 141 2.83 9.03 -3.53
CA PHE A 141 3.15 8.76 -4.93
C PHE A 141 2.20 9.49 -5.88
N SER A 142 0.92 9.62 -5.53
CA SER A 142 -0.04 10.38 -6.33
C SER A 142 0.35 11.87 -6.43
N ILE A 143 0.81 12.45 -5.33
CA ILE A 143 1.28 13.85 -5.30
C ILE A 143 2.53 14.01 -6.15
N ILE A 144 3.51 13.13 -5.99
CA ILE A 144 4.75 13.16 -6.77
C ILE A 144 4.43 13.04 -8.27
N TRP A 145 3.56 12.13 -8.63
CA TRP A 145 3.16 11.91 -10.02
C TRP A 145 2.52 13.16 -10.63
N ARG A 146 1.63 13.83 -9.89
CA ARG A 146 0.94 15.04 -10.37
C ARG A 146 1.85 16.24 -10.50
N ASN A 147 2.89 16.35 -9.68
CA ASN A 147 3.78 17.50 -9.63
C ASN A 147 4.98 17.42 -10.59
N LYS A 148 5.08 16.35 -11.38
CA LYS A 148 6.09 16.22 -12.42
C LYS A 148 5.48 16.53 -13.77
#